data_46fea4e3dfabc7a221581ac2b7f5979e
#
_entry.id   46fea4e3dfabc7a221581ac2b7f5979e
#
_cell.length_a   1.000
_cell.length_b   1.000
_cell.length_c   1.000
_cell.angle_alpha   90.00
_cell.angle_beta   90.00
_cell.angle_gamma   90.00
#
_symmetry.space_group_name_H-M   'P 1'
#
loop_
_entity.id
_entity.type
_entity.pdbx_description
1 polymer ?
#
loop_
_entity_poly.entity_id
_entity_poly.type
_entity_poly.pdbx_seq_one_letter_code
_entity_poly.pdbx_strand_id
1 'polypeptide(L)'
;KMIDMISDQKGGVKFIYKISEKNALGMRSKLIMETKGVLSLNYLFLGYEPIEHSHENERNGVLIASESGKALSYGLDLDKKRGITFINPTEEVYEGQIVGLRPVEDDLEINVCKGKQLTNMRAAGNDDSIILAPAIKYTIEECLDFVNSDEFIDITPINIRLRKKLLSKVDRVRFQRSFRQ
;
A
#
# COMPACT_ATOMS: atom_id res chain seq x y z
N LYS A 1 20.36 -10.66 -4.82
CA LYS A 1 21.30 -11.65 -4.22
C LYS A 1 22.55 -10.93 -3.77
N MET A 2 22.96 -11.11 -2.51
CA MET A 2 24.21 -10.55 -1.99
C MET A 2 25.39 -11.29 -2.62
N ILE A 3 26.37 -10.54 -3.14
CA ILE A 3 27.60 -11.09 -3.74
C ILE A 3 28.73 -11.02 -2.74
N ASP A 4 28.90 -9.85 -2.08
CA ASP A 4 30.05 -9.62 -1.20
C ASP A 4 29.73 -8.56 -0.13
N MET A 5 30.53 -8.57 0.95
CA MET A 5 30.49 -7.59 2.02
C MET A 5 31.91 -7.23 2.43
N ILE A 6 32.27 -5.98 2.25
CA ILE A 6 33.61 -5.45 2.53
C ILE A 6 33.52 -4.48 3.69
N SER A 7 34.23 -4.74 4.77
CA SER A 7 34.34 -3.80 5.90
C SER A 7 35.57 -2.94 5.75
N ASP A 8 35.40 -1.62 5.86
CA ASP A 8 36.52 -0.67 5.88
C ASP A 8 37.05 -0.52 7.31
N GLN A 9 38.37 -0.35 7.45
CA GLN A 9 39.03 -0.11 8.75
C GLN A 9 38.55 1.16 9.46
N LYS A 10 37.82 2.04 8.75
CA LYS A 10 37.21 3.28 9.26
C LYS A 10 35.77 3.09 9.79
N GLY A 11 35.30 1.85 9.91
CA GLY A 11 33.94 1.54 10.42
C GLY A 11 32.83 1.62 9.36
N GLY A 12 33.18 1.82 8.09
CA GLY A 12 32.22 1.71 6.98
C GLY A 12 32.07 0.24 6.52
N VAL A 13 30.86 -0.12 6.10
CA VAL A 13 30.59 -1.44 5.50
C VAL A 13 30.02 -1.23 4.10
N LYS A 14 30.64 -1.85 3.11
CA LYS A 14 30.19 -1.85 1.72
C LYS A 14 29.55 -3.21 1.40
N PHE A 15 28.28 -3.19 1.03
CA PHE A 15 27.54 -4.35 0.54
C PHE A 15 27.48 -4.33 -0.98
N ILE A 16 27.70 -5.45 -1.62
CA ILE A 16 27.60 -5.63 -3.07
C ILE A 16 26.49 -6.61 -3.36
N TYR A 17 25.45 -6.12 -4.04
CA TYR A 17 24.29 -6.92 -4.43
C TYR A 17 24.15 -6.96 -5.94
N LYS A 18 23.70 -8.11 -6.44
CA LYS A 18 23.18 -8.24 -7.79
C LYS A 18 21.65 -8.21 -7.72
N ILE A 19 21.05 -7.33 -8.48
CA ILE A 19 19.60 -7.11 -8.47
C ILE A 19 19.12 -6.82 -9.89
N SER A 20 17.91 -7.22 -10.22
CA SER A 20 17.27 -6.82 -11.47
C SER A 20 16.83 -5.36 -11.41
N GLU A 21 16.80 -4.66 -12.54
CA GLU A 21 16.38 -3.27 -12.62
C GLU A 21 14.99 -3.06 -12.03
N LYS A 22 14.05 -3.97 -12.31
CA LYS A 22 12.69 -3.95 -11.75
C LYS A 22 12.69 -3.89 -10.22
N ASN A 23 13.54 -4.67 -9.56
CA ASN A 23 13.61 -4.75 -8.10
C ASN A 23 14.49 -3.62 -7.50
N ALA A 24 15.23 -2.89 -8.32
CA ALA A 24 16.02 -1.75 -7.88
C ALA A 24 15.20 -0.45 -7.83
N LEU A 25 14.07 -0.41 -8.56
CA LEU A 25 13.14 0.72 -8.52
C LEU A 25 12.64 0.94 -7.08
N GLY A 26 12.65 2.19 -6.61
CA GLY A 26 12.20 2.58 -5.27
C GLY A 26 13.11 2.19 -4.10
N MET A 27 14.01 1.24 -4.30
CA MET A 27 14.89 0.75 -3.24
C MET A 27 15.80 1.85 -2.66
N ARG A 28 16.20 2.83 -3.49
CA ARG A 28 17.01 3.96 -3.05
C ARG A 28 16.32 4.78 -1.96
N SER A 29 15.09 5.20 -2.21
CA SER A 29 14.31 6.03 -1.27
C SER A 29 14.07 5.28 0.04
N LYS A 30 13.70 4.01 -0.04
CA LYS A 30 13.47 3.15 1.11
C LYS A 30 14.73 2.99 1.97
N LEU A 31 15.86 2.65 1.35
CA LEU A 31 17.12 2.45 2.06
C LEU A 31 17.68 3.73 2.66
N ILE A 32 17.53 4.89 1.98
CA ILE A 32 17.94 6.19 2.52
C ILE A 32 17.11 6.54 3.75
N MET A 33 15.79 6.28 3.74
CA MET A 33 14.93 6.50 4.91
C MET A 33 15.32 5.60 6.09
N GLU A 34 15.50 4.31 5.85
CA GLU A 34 15.89 3.35 6.89
C GLU A 34 17.24 3.67 7.53
N THR A 35 18.18 4.17 6.73
CA THR A 35 19.53 4.54 7.20
C THR A 35 19.64 6.00 7.66
N LYS A 36 18.52 6.73 7.76
CA LYS A 36 18.50 8.17 8.13
C LYS A 36 19.44 9.01 7.28
N GLY A 37 19.57 8.70 6.00
CA GLY A 37 20.38 9.46 5.04
C GLY A 37 21.87 9.14 5.02
N VAL A 38 22.36 8.19 5.82
CA VAL A 38 23.79 7.84 5.90
C VAL A 38 24.23 6.97 4.71
N LEU A 39 23.31 6.29 4.05
CA LEU A 39 23.59 5.37 2.95
C LEU A 39 24.06 6.11 1.69
N SER A 40 25.16 5.65 1.09
CA SER A 40 25.53 5.95 -0.29
C SER A 40 25.25 4.75 -1.19
N LEU A 41 24.41 4.94 -2.23
CA LEU A 41 24.01 3.88 -3.14
C LEU A 41 24.45 4.18 -4.57
N ASN A 42 25.19 3.26 -5.17
CA ASN A 42 25.66 3.34 -6.54
C ASN A 42 25.22 2.09 -7.32
N TYR A 43 24.81 2.28 -8.57
CA TYR A 43 24.45 1.22 -9.49
C TYR A 43 25.50 1.08 -10.58
N LEU A 44 25.83 -0.16 -10.90
CA LEU A 44 26.69 -0.51 -12.03
C LEU A 44 25.93 -1.51 -12.91
N PHE A 45 25.91 -1.24 -14.20
CA PHE A 45 25.32 -2.19 -15.15
C PHE A 45 26.20 -3.44 -15.26
N LEU A 46 25.62 -4.61 -15.03
CA LEU A 46 26.32 -5.89 -15.05
C LEU A 46 26.13 -6.64 -16.38
N GLY A 47 24.96 -6.49 -17.01
CA GLY A 47 24.61 -7.19 -18.24
C GLY A 47 23.12 -7.53 -18.28
N TYR A 48 22.73 -8.26 -19.35
CA TYR A 48 21.38 -8.80 -19.51
C TYR A 48 21.34 -10.26 -19.05
N GLU A 49 20.26 -10.63 -18.36
CA GLU A 49 20.02 -11.99 -17.91
C GLU A 49 18.58 -12.40 -18.23
N PRO A 50 18.28 -13.71 -18.30
CA PRO A 50 16.92 -14.18 -18.38
C PRO A 50 16.09 -13.63 -17.20
N ILE A 51 14.83 -13.29 -17.45
CA ILE A 51 13.93 -12.82 -16.39
C ILE A 51 13.71 -13.97 -15.43
N GLU A 52 14.33 -13.87 -14.25
CA GLU A 52 13.91 -14.70 -13.12
C GLU A 52 12.52 -14.21 -12.68
N HIS A 53 11.60 -15.14 -12.41
CA HIS A 53 10.32 -14.80 -11.83
C HIS A 53 10.60 -14.03 -10.53
N SER A 54 10.40 -12.72 -10.59
CA SER A 54 10.59 -11.87 -9.41
C SER A 54 9.65 -12.37 -8.32
N HIS A 55 10.17 -12.56 -7.13
CA HIS A 55 9.35 -12.65 -5.95
C HIS A 55 8.37 -11.47 -6.01
N GLU A 56 7.09 -11.77 -5.89
CA GLU A 56 6.08 -10.74 -5.73
C GLU A 56 6.54 -9.85 -4.58
N ASN A 57 6.38 -8.54 -4.72
CA ASN A 57 6.75 -7.64 -3.64
C ASN A 57 6.01 -8.11 -2.38
N GLU A 58 6.75 -8.66 -1.44
CA GLU A 58 6.22 -9.07 -0.14
C GLU A 58 5.90 -7.81 0.67
N ARG A 59 4.85 -7.13 0.28
CA ARG A 59 4.29 -6.06 1.11
C ARG A 59 3.14 -6.61 1.94
N ASN A 60 2.87 -5.94 3.03
CA ASN A 60 1.68 -6.18 3.84
C ASN A 60 0.40 -6.00 3.00
N GLY A 61 -0.69 -6.60 3.48
CA GLY A 61 -1.99 -6.51 2.83
C GLY A 61 -2.54 -5.08 2.75
N VAL A 62 -3.62 -4.90 2.02
CA VAL A 62 -4.28 -3.62 1.81
C VAL A 62 -5.68 -3.59 2.39
N LEU A 63 -6.15 -2.37 2.65
CA LEU A 63 -7.54 -2.09 2.94
C LEU A 63 -8.26 -1.77 1.62
N ILE A 64 -9.34 -2.51 1.34
CA ILE A 64 -10.09 -2.42 0.08
C ILE A 64 -11.49 -1.91 0.38
N ALA A 65 -11.96 -0.92 -0.38
CA ALA A 65 -13.34 -0.44 -0.26
C ALA A 65 -14.32 -1.53 -0.73
N SER A 66 -15.29 -1.87 0.12
CA SER A 66 -16.33 -2.87 -0.18
C SER A 66 -17.53 -2.30 -0.94
N GLU A 67 -17.69 -0.98 -0.97
CA GLU A 67 -18.81 -0.28 -1.58
C GLU A 67 -18.35 1.02 -2.26
N SER A 68 -19.13 1.46 -3.23
CA SER A 68 -18.94 2.76 -3.89
C SER A 68 -19.73 3.85 -3.17
N GLY A 69 -19.12 5.01 -2.98
CA GLY A 69 -19.79 6.15 -2.32
C GLY A 69 -18.80 7.17 -1.78
N LYS A 70 -19.26 8.00 -0.85
CA LYS A 70 -18.38 8.98 -0.16
C LYS A 70 -17.85 8.38 1.13
N ALA A 71 -16.55 8.49 1.35
CA ALA A 71 -15.92 8.12 2.59
C ALA A 71 -16.44 9.01 3.75
N LEU A 72 -16.90 8.41 4.82
CA LEU A 72 -17.40 9.11 5.98
C LEU A 72 -16.43 8.98 7.16
N SER A 73 -16.33 10.03 7.97
CA SER A 73 -15.44 10.06 9.14
C SER A 73 -15.67 8.88 10.09
N TYR A 74 -16.93 8.48 10.25
CA TYR A 74 -17.29 7.35 11.12
C TYR A 74 -16.77 6.01 10.56
N GLY A 75 -16.92 5.75 9.26
CA GLY A 75 -16.38 4.55 8.61
C GLY A 75 -14.86 4.48 8.74
N LEU A 76 -14.16 5.59 8.49
CA LEU A 76 -12.71 5.68 8.62
C LEU A 76 -12.23 5.49 10.08
N ASP A 77 -12.97 6.00 11.06
CA ASP A 77 -12.65 5.84 12.47
C ASP A 77 -12.77 4.39 12.96
N LEU A 78 -13.78 3.67 12.48
CA LEU A 78 -13.93 2.24 12.78
C LEU A 78 -12.72 1.41 12.31
N ASP A 79 -12.12 1.81 11.21
CA ASP A 79 -11.04 1.06 10.56
C ASP A 79 -9.63 1.59 10.87
N LYS A 80 -9.50 2.70 11.63
CA LYS A 80 -8.19 3.29 12.01
C LYS A 80 -7.24 2.33 12.73
N LYS A 81 -7.77 1.34 13.46
CA LYS A 81 -6.97 0.32 14.15
C LYS A 81 -6.51 -0.81 13.20
N ARG A 82 -7.08 -0.87 12.00
CA ARG A 82 -6.79 -1.92 11.01
C ARG A 82 -5.68 -1.55 10.05
N GLY A 83 -5.35 -0.27 9.94
CA GLY A 83 -4.29 0.21 9.07
C GLY A 83 -4.27 1.73 8.90
N ILE A 84 -3.45 2.17 7.96
CA ILE A 84 -3.27 3.58 7.61
C ILE A 84 -4.03 3.86 6.33
N THR A 85 -4.81 4.94 6.28
CA THR A 85 -5.66 5.27 5.13
C THR A 85 -4.99 6.20 4.14
N PHE A 86 -5.34 6.06 2.86
CA PHE A 86 -4.90 6.88 1.73
C PHE A 86 -5.93 7.94 1.32
N ILE A 87 -7.11 7.89 1.92
CA ILE A 87 -8.25 8.74 1.59
C ILE A 87 -8.66 9.59 2.79
N ASN A 88 -9.17 10.78 2.49
CA ASN A 88 -9.75 11.67 3.48
C ASN A 88 -11.28 11.49 3.55
N PRO A 89 -11.92 11.95 4.65
CA PRO A 89 -13.38 12.08 4.67
C PRO A 89 -13.88 12.90 3.49
N THR A 90 -15.07 12.56 2.99
CA THR A 90 -15.75 13.17 1.84
C THR A 90 -15.20 12.81 0.46
N GLU A 91 -14.05 12.15 0.36
CA GLU A 91 -13.55 11.65 -0.92
C GLU A 91 -14.46 10.54 -1.47
N GLU A 92 -14.68 10.55 -2.79
CA GLU A 92 -15.43 9.50 -3.47
C GLU A 92 -14.56 8.28 -3.70
N VAL A 93 -15.09 7.12 -3.33
CA VAL A 93 -14.45 5.82 -3.49
C VAL A 93 -15.36 4.88 -4.28
N TYR A 94 -14.77 3.82 -4.84
CA TYR A 94 -15.51 2.78 -5.53
C TYR A 94 -15.12 1.39 -5.03
N GLU A 95 -16.00 0.41 -5.22
CA GLU A 95 -15.74 -0.98 -4.85
C GLU A 95 -14.45 -1.49 -5.48
N GLY A 96 -13.60 -2.14 -4.69
CA GLY A 96 -12.31 -2.64 -5.15
C GLY A 96 -11.17 -1.61 -5.17
N GLN A 97 -11.43 -0.34 -4.83
CA GLN A 97 -10.39 0.66 -4.64
C GLN A 97 -9.57 0.35 -3.38
N ILE A 98 -8.25 0.48 -3.47
CA ILE A 98 -7.35 0.36 -2.33
C ILE A 98 -7.37 1.70 -1.59
N VAL A 99 -7.79 1.67 -0.34
CA VAL A 99 -8.02 2.86 0.49
C VAL A 99 -7.06 2.96 1.67
N GLY A 100 -6.18 1.98 1.83
CA GLY A 100 -5.19 2.01 2.90
C GLY A 100 -4.23 0.83 2.89
N LEU A 101 -3.22 0.91 3.76
CA LEU A 101 -2.24 -0.13 4.03
C LEU A 101 -2.59 -0.83 5.34
N ARG A 102 -2.57 -2.15 5.33
CA ARG A 102 -2.77 -3.00 6.50
C ARG A 102 -1.41 -3.47 7.05
N PRO A 103 -1.22 -3.59 8.38
CA PRO A 103 0.03 -4.10 8.95
C PRO A 103 0.17 -5.64 8.87
N VAL A 104 -0.88 -6.35 8.42
CA VAL A 104 -0.92 -7.81 8.27
C VAL A 104 -0.90 -8.15 6.78
N GLU A 105 -0.35 -9.31 6.40
CA GLU A 105 -0.17 -9.73 5.00
C GLU A 105 -1.47 -9.91 4.22
N ASP A 106 -2.59 -10.22 4.90
CA ASP A 106 -3.88 -10.43 4.24
C ASP A 106 -4.57 -9.14 3.86
N ASP A 107 -5.19 -9.09 2.69
CA ASP A 107 -6.09 -8.01 2.29
C ASP A 107 -7.39 -8.02 3.11
N LEU A 108 -7.88 -6.84 3.43
CA LEU A 108 -9.11 -6.68 4.20
C LEU A 108 -10.08 -5.72 3.51
N GLU A 109 -11.30 -6.19 3.29
CA GLU A 109 -12.39 -5.32 2.83
C GLU A 109 -13.00 -4.54 4.00
N ILE A 110 -13.17 -3.25 3.78
CA ILE A 110 -13.74 -2.31 4.75
C ILE A 110 -14.83 -1.46 4.11
N ASN A 111 -15.83 -1.08 4.89
CA ASN A 111 -16.86 -0.14 4.44
C ASN A 111 -16.57 1.27 4.96
N VAL A 112 -15.86 2.06 4.17
CA VAL A 112 -15.53 3.45 4.48
C VAL A 112 -16.71 4.41 4.29
N CYS A 113 -17.78 3.98 3.60
CA CYS A 113 -18.99 4.77 3.37
C CYS A 113 -20.00 4.65 4.52
N LYS A 114 -19.68 3.88 5.57
CA LYS A 114 -20.59 3.62 6.69
C LYS A 114 -20.80 4.88 7.54
N GLY A 115 -22.05 5.29 7.67
CA GLY A 115 -22.47 6.37 8.57
C GLY A 115 -22.77 5.87 9.98
N LYS A 116 -22.72 6.76 10.96
CA LYS A 116 -23.18 6.49 12.33
C LYS A 116 -24.71 6.35 12.31
N GLN A 117 -25.23 5.23 12.77
CA GLN A 117 -26.68 5.09 12.99
C GLN A 117 -27.06 5.80 14.28
N LEU A 118 -28.05 6.65 14.22
CA LEU A 118 -28.62 7.31 15.39
C LEU A 118 -29.35 6.28 16.25
N THR A 119 -28.76 5.87 17.36
CA THR A 119 -29.27 4.78 18.17
C THR A 119 -30.06 5.22 19.40
N ASN A 120 -29.96 6.45 19.90
CA ASN A 120 -30.80 6.95 21.01
C ASN A 120 -30.65 8.45 21.25
N MET A 121 -31.75 9.15 21.53
CA MET A 121 -31.74 10.60 21.85
C MET A 121 -30.91 10.95 23.10
N ARG A 122 -30.70 10.03 24.04
CA ARG A 122 -29.90 10.24 25.26
C ARG A 122 -28.38 10.17 25.03
N ALA A 123 -27.94 9.56 23.95
CA ALA A 123 -26.51 9.46 23.57
C ALA A 123 -26.07 10.56 22.58
N ALA A 124 -26.98 11.37 22.06
CA ALA A 124 -26.69 12.44 21.11
C ALA A 124 -25.83 13.58 21.68
N GLY A 125 -25.74 13.69 23.02
CA GLY A 125 -24.93 14.72 23.70
C GLY A 125 -23.46 14.33 23.93
N ASN A 126 -23.05 13.10 23.61
CA ASN A 126 -21.69 12.58 23.82
C ASN A 126 -21.02 12.19 22.49
N ASP A 127 -21.20 13.01 21.47
CA ASP A 127 -20.44 12.84 20.22
C ASP A 127 -19.04 13.40 20.42
N ASP A 128 -18.13 12.54 20.87
CA ASP A 128 -16.70 12.86 20.84
C ASP A 128 -16.30 13.16 19.39
N SER A 129 -15.57 14.26 19.19
CA SER A 129 -15.08 14.63 17.87
C SER A 129 -14.15 13.53 17.36
N ILE A 130 -14.46 12.99 16.16
CA ILE A 130 -13.65 11.97 15.54
C ILE A 130 -12.33 12.60 15.06
N ILE A 131 -11.24 12.22 15.71
CA ILE A 131 -9.89 12.63 15.32
C ILE A 131 -9.32 11.53 14.41
N LEU A 132 -9.15 11.84 13.13
CA LEU A 132 -8.52 10.96 12.14
C LEU A 132 -7.07 11.38 11.91
N ALA A 133 -6.19 10.40 11.72
CA ALA A 133 -4.86 10.67 11.20
C ALA A 133 -4.97 11.18 9.75
N PRO A 134 -4.07 12.09 9.32
CA PRO A 134 -4.05 12.55 7.94
C PRO A 134 -3.79 11.37 6.99
N ALA A 135 -4.50 11.37 5.86
CA ALA A 135 -4.31 10.36 4.83
C ALA A 135 -2.92 10.48 4.19
N ILE A 136 -2.27 9.35 3.96
CA ILE A 136 -1.03 9.31 3.19
C ILE A 136 -1.37 9.41 1.71
N LYS A 137 -0.74 10.33 0.99
CA LYS A 137 -0.88 10.46 -0.47
C LYS A 137 0.43 10.05 -1.11
N TYR A 138 0.37 9.04 -1.95
CA TYR A 138 1.52 8.55 -2.70
C TYR A 138 1.73 9.34 -4.00
N THR A 139 2.99 9.52 -4.37
CA THR A 139 3.41 9.95 -5.70
C THR A 139 3.25 8.79 -6.70
N ILE A 140 3.40 9.07 -8.00
CA ILE A 140 3.34 8.03 -9.04
C ILE A 140 4.45 6.98 -8.80
N GLU A 141 5.64 7.42 -8.46
CA GLU A 141 6.79 6.56 -8.19
C GLU A 141 6.52 5.63 -7.00
N GLU A 142 5.99 6.18 -5.90
CA GLU A 142 5.62 5.40 -4.72
C GLU A 142 4.49 4.41 -5.03
N CYS A 143 3.52 4.78 -5.89
CA CYS A 143 2.46 3.88 -6.34
C CYS A 143 3.02 2.72 -7.18
N LEU A 144 4.00 2.99 -8.05
CA LEU A 144 4.66 1.95 -8.86
C LEU A 144 5.43 0.95 -8.00
N ASP A 145 6.06 1.43 -6.92
CA ASP A 145 6.74 0.57 -5.96
C ASP A 145 5.77 -0.22 -5.08
N PHE A 146 4.57 0.34 -4.89
CA PHE A 146 3.55 -0.23 -4.00
C PHE A 146 2.72 -1.33 -4.68
N VAL A 147 2.43 -1.21 -5.99
CA VAL A 147 1.45 -2.03 -6.69
C VAL A 147 1.90 -3.49 -6.84
N ASN A 148 1.02 -4.44 -6.51
CA ASN A 148 1.23 -5.87 -6.75
C ASN A 148 0.69 -6.30 -8.12
N SER A 149 1.00 -7.54 -8.50
CA SER A 149 0.62 -8.14 -9.79
C SER A 149 -0.89 -8.23 -10.03
N ASP A 150 -1.70 -8.25 -8.96
CA ASP A 150 -3.16 -8.30 -8.98
C ASP A 150 -3.83 -6.91 -8.84
N GLU A 151 -3.05 -5.84 -8.98
CA GLU A 151 -3.50 -4.46 -8.79
C GLU A 151 -3.20 -3.58 -9.99
N PHE A 152 -3.86 -2.44 -10.05
CA PHE A 152 -3.67 -1.40 -11.05
C PHE A 152 -3.59 -0.01 -10.41
N ILE A 153 -2.93 0.89 -11.13
CA ILE A 153 -2.87 2.31 -10.81
C ILE A 153 -3.76 3.05 -11.82
N ASP A 154 -4.78 3.73 -11.33
CA ASP A 154 -5.62 4.60 -12.13
C ASP A 154 -5.11 6.03 -12.00
N ILE A 155 -4.60 6.59 -13.09
CA ILE A 155 -4.07 7.95 -13.13
C ILE A 155 -5.08 8.84 -13.85
N THR A 156 -5.57 9.84 -13.14
CA THR A 156 -6.41 10.90 -13.69
C THR A 156 -5.71 12.25 -13.55
N PRO A 157 -6.12 13.30 -14.27
CA PRO A 157 -5.50 14.62 -14.14
C PRO A 157 -5.52 15.19 -12.71
N ILE A 158 -6.42 14.72 -11.86
CA ILE A 158 -6.63 15.25 -10.51
C ILE A 158 -6.17 14.29 -9.43
N ASN A 159 -6.29 12.96 -9.65
CA ASN A 159 -6.05 11.96 -8.62
C ASN A 159 -5.30 10.73 -9.17
N ILE A 160 -4.46 10.16 -8.31
CA ILE A 160 -3.88 8.83 -8.48
C ILE A 160 -4.63 7.91 -7.52
N ARG A 161 -5.13 6.78 -8.02
CA ARG A 161 -5.84 5.78 -7.22
C ARG A 161 -5.27 4.41 -7.47
N LEU A 162 -5.21 3.62 -6.42
CA LEU A 162 -4.83 2.22 -6.49
C LEU A 162 -6.10 1.36 -6.43
N ARG A 163 -6.14 0.28 -7.19
CA ARG A 163 -7.30 -0.63 -7.17
C ARG A 163 -6.91 -2.08 -7.46
N LYS A 164 -7.75 -3.00 -7.06
CA LYS A 164 -7.63 -4.40 -7.49
C LYS A 164 -8.03 -4.56 -8.97
N LYS A 165 -7.41 -5.52 -9.66
CA LYS A 165 -7.81 -5.88 -11.04
C LYS A 165 -9.26 -6.30 -11.11
N LEU A 166 -9.68 -7.15 -10.18
CA LEU A 166 -11.07 -7.58 -10.01
C LEU A 166 -11.71 -6.71 -8.91
N LEU A 167 -12.63 -5.84 -9.30
CA LEU A 167 -13.22 -4.88 -8.37
C LEU A 167 -14.18 -5.57 -7.38
N SER A 168 -14.99 -6.51 -7.88
CA SER A 168 -15.95 -7.21 -7.02
C SER A 168 -15.27 -8.26 -6.14
N LYS A 169 -15.68 -8.31 -4.88
CA LYS A 169 -15.29 -9.37 -3.93
C LYS A 169 -15.56 -10.76 -4.46
N VAL A 170 -16.74 -10.95 -5.03
CA VAL A 170 -17.17 -12.27 -5.53
C VAL A 170 -16.21 -12.77 -6.61
N ASP A 171 -15.78 -11.88 -7.52
CA ASP A 171 -14.88 -12.24 -8.60
C ASP A 171 -13.46 -12.52 -8.07
N ARG A 172 -12.97 -11.77 -7.09
CA ARG A 172 -11.69 -12.06 -6.43
C ARG A 172 -11.68 -13.45 -5.78
N VAL A 173 -12.73 -13.78 -5.04
CA VAL A 173 -12.85 -15.09 -4.38
C VAL A 173 -12.97 -16.23 -5.41
N ARG A 174 -13.72 -16.05 -6.50
CA ARG A 174 -13.82 -17.04 -7.58
C ARG A 174 -12.47 -17.26 -8.25
N PHE A 175 -11.75 -16.18 -8.54
CA PHE A 175 -10.42 -16.23 -9.15
C PHE A 175 -9.43 -16.98 -8.26
N GLN A 176 -9.37 -16.67 -6.96
CA GLN A 176 -8.50 -17.38 -6.02
C GLN A 176 -8.82 -18.89 -5.92
N ARG A 177 -10.09 -19.27 -6.01
CA ARG A 177 -10.48 -20.68 -5.99
C ARG A 177 -10.05 -21.44 -7.25
N SER A 178 -10.00 -20.76 -8.40
CA SER A 178 -9.57 -21.38 -9.68
C SER A 178 -8.08 -21.73 -9.71
N PHE A 179 -7.25 -21.10 -8.87
CA PHE A 179 -5.81 -21.41 -8.75
C PHE A 179 -5.48 -22.46 -7.69
N ARG A 180 -6.47 -22.87 -6.88
CA ARG A 180 -6.27 -23.91 -5.85
C ARG A 180 -6.65 -25.33 -6.34
N GLN A 181 -7.11 -25.45 -7.57
CA GLN A 181 -7.33 -26.72 -8.27
C GLN A 181 -6.19 -27.04 -9.21
#